data_0a0444f49e8df0fcff439113d732355d
#
_entry.id   0a0444f49e8df0fcff439113d732355d
#
_cell.length_a   1.000
_cell.length_b   1.000
_cell.length_c   1.000
_cell.angle_alpha   90.00
_cell.angle_beta   90.00
_cell.angle_gamma   90.00
#
_symmetry.space_group_name_H-M   'P 1'
#
loop_
_entity.id
_entity.type
_entity.pdbx_description
1 polymer ?
#
loop_
_entity_poly.entity_id
_entity_poly.type
_entity_poly.pdbx_seq_one_letter_code
_entity_poly.pdbx_strand_id
1 'polypeptide(L)'
;MSESILIDMIKLRSAMTKDPSAVLPDAHFYGSVNMNGLKTIRELATFRFTCRRCEEAPCIAVCPADALEKDKDGIIDRHTNLCVSCKSCVSICPFGTMMTDFFKHHRNRDLLYDLKDEKDVEKFIKACPEGVVTVTDIEESPERNIHRLNEKVLIRDYLYKKN
;
A
#
# COMPACT_ATOMS: atom_id res chain seq x y z
N MET A 1 -3.47 21.97 7.73
CA MET A 1 -3.85 20.59 8.07
C MET A 1 -3.70 19.80 6.80
N SER A 2 -2.94 18.72 6.80
CA SER A 2 -2.70 17.93 5.56
C SER A 2 -3.89 17.00 5.35
N GLU A 3 -4.67 17.27 4.33
CA GLU A 3 -5.75 16.39 3.89
C GLU A 3 -5.17 14.98 3.61
N SER A 4 -5.78 13.98 4.20
CA SER A 4 -5.44 12.57 4.01
C SER A 4 -6.53 11.86 3.22
N ILE A 5 -6.15 10.81 2.49
CA ILE A 5 -7.07 9.96 1.75
C ILE A 5 -7.38 8.75 2.62
N LEU A 6 -8.64 8.57 2.98
CA LEU A 6 -9.10 7.39 3.72
C LEU A 6 -9.70 6.36 2.75
N ILE A 7 -9.17 5.15 2.80
CA ILE A 7 -9.68 3.99 2.05
C ILE A 7 -10.41 3.07 3.04
N ASP A 8 -11.72 2.94 2.87
CA ASP A 8 -12.57 2.11 3.74
C ASP A 8 -12.74 0.70 3.14
N MET A 9 -11.92 -0.24 3.61
CA MET A 9 -11.95 -1.64 3.15
C MET A 9 -13.21 -2.37 3.58
N ILE A 10 -13.90 -1.89 4.60
CA ILE A 10 -15.17 -2.48 5.06
C ILE A 10 -16.27 -2.19 4.04
N LYS A 11 -16.34 -0.91 3.63
CA LYS A 11 -17.28 -0.50 2.58
C LYS A 11 -16.95 -1.18 1.24
N LEU A 12 -15.66 -1.30 0.90
CA LEU A 12 -15.23 -1.99 -0.31
C LEU A 12 -15.71 -3.44 -0.31
N ARG A 13 -15.52 -4.20 0.77
CA ARG A 13 -16.00 -5.59 0.86
C ARG A 13 -17.52 -5.67 0.73
N SER A 14 -18.24 -4.73 1.37
CA SER A 14 -19.70 -4.67 1.24
C SER A 14 -20.15 -4.36 -0.19
N ALA A 15 -19.44 -3.47 -0.90
CA ALA A 15 -19.69 -3.17 -2.30
C ALA A 15 -19.42 -4.40 -3.18
N MET A 16 -18.28 -5.08 -3.00
CA MET A 16 -17.91 -6.30 -3.73
C MET A 16 -18.89 -7.47 -3.51
N THR A 17 -19.55 -7.53 -2.35
CA THR A 17 -20.58 -8.54 -2.08
C THR A 17 -21.82 -8.30 -2.93
N LYS A 18 -22.14 -7.04 -3.21
CA LYS A 18 -23.28 -6.64 -4.04
C LYS A 18 -22.95 -6.68 -5.53
N ASP A 19 -21.76 -6.26 -5.88
CA ASP A 19 -21.22 -6.22 -7.23
C ASP A 19 -19.74 -6.68 -7.21
N PRO A 20 -19.46 -7.93 -7.66
CA PRO A 20 -18.09 -8.46 -7.68
C PRO A 20 -17.11 -7.68 -8.56
N SER A 21 -17.59 -6.82 -9.46
CA SER A 21 -16.73 -5.94 -10.27
C SER A 21 -16.29 -4.67 -9.53
N ALA A 22 -16.87 -4.38 -8.37
CA ALA A 22 -16.51 -3.24 -7.53
C ALA A 22 -15.14 -3.48 -6.89
N VAL A 23 -14.09 -2.97 -7.50
CA VAL A 23 -12.69 -3.09 -7.05
C VAL A 23 -12.03 -1.72 -6.98
N LEU A 24 -10.96 -1.62 -6.18
CA LEU A 24 -10.11 -0.43 -6.23
C LEU A 24 -9.28 -0.46 -7.51
N PRO A 25 -9.21 0.63 -8.25
CA PRO A 25 -8.19 0.78 -9.29
C PRO A 25 -6.80 0.78 -8.64
N ASP A 26 -5.79 0.28 -9.36
CA ASP A 26 -4.40 0.32 -8.89
C ASP A 26 -3.96 1.79 -8.77
N ALA A 27 -3.80 2.25 -7.55
CA ALA A 27 -3.27 3.57 -7.26
C ALA A 27 -1.78 3.45 -6.93
N HIS A 28 -0.99 4.26 -7.60
CA HIS A 28 0.44 4.31 -7.43
C HIS A 28 0.84 5.65 -6.82
N PHE A 29 1.74 5.59 -5.82
CA PHE A 29 2.32 6.78 -5.23
C PHE A 29 3.70 7.00 -5.79
N TYR A 30 3.94 8.20 -6.31
CA TYR A 30 5.29 8.64 -6.50
C TYR A 30 5.86 8.96 -5.11
N GLY A 31 6.84 8.17 -4.69
CA GLY A 31 7.55 8.39 -3.43
C GLY A 31 8.13 9.80 -3.38
N SER A 32 8.28 10.35 -2.18
CA SER A 32 8.86 11.68 -1.99
C SER A 32 10.24 11.78 -2.63
N VAL A 33 10.46 12.91 -3.26
CA VAL A 33 11.75 13.51 -3.66
C VAL A 33 12.70 12.67 -4.52
N ASN A 34 12.82 11.36 -4.31
CA ASN A 34 13.80 10.54 -5.02
C ASN A 34 13.21 9.67 -6.13
N MET A 35 11.98 9.93 -6.57
CA MET A 35 11.34 9.19 -7.68
C MET A 35 11.51 7.65 -7.61
N ASN A 36 11.76 7.14 -6.41
CA ASN A 36 12.20 5.77 -6.15
C ASN A 36 11.02 4.79 -6.16
N GLY A 37 10.25 4.87 -7.20
CA GLY A 37 9.34 3.83 -7.53
C GLY A 37 7.88 4.07 -7.17
N LEU A 38 7.05 3.49 -8.00
CA LEU A 38 5.62 3.40 -7.84
C LEU A 38 5.32 2.33 -6.79
N LYS A 39 4.62 2.69 -5.72
CA LYS A 39 4.12 1.74 -4.73
C LYS A 39 2.63 1.61 -4.87
N THR A 40 2.14 0.41 -4.90
CA THR A 40 0.70 0.15 -4.89
C THR A 40 0.17 0.21 -3.47
N ILE A 41 -1.09 0.61 -3.29
CA ILE A 41 -1.77 0.55 -2.00
C ILE A 41 -1.70 -0.86 -1.41
N ARG A 42 -1.85 -1.88 -2.24
CA ARG A 42 -1.76 -3.28 -1.82
C ARG A 42 -0.39 -3.60 -1.23
N GLU A 43 0.70 -3.19 -1.88
CA GLU A 43 2.06 -3.42 -1.39
C GLU A 43 2.27 -2.72 -0.05
N LEU A 44 1.94 -1.44 0.03
CA LEU A 44 2.04 -0.68 1.27
C LEU A 44 1.24 -1.31 2.41
N ALA A 45 0.01 -1.71 2.14
CA ALA A 45 -0.83 -2.38 3.12
C ALA A 45 -0.23 -3.72 3.55
N THR A 46 0.23 -4.54 2.60
CA THR A 46 0.85 -5.83 2.89
C THR A 46 2.08 -5.63 3.77
N PHE A 47 2.98 -4.72 3.42
CA PHE A 47 4.18 -4.47 4.22
C PHE A 47 3.81 -3.97 5.62
N ARG A 48 2.89 -3.03 5.72
CA ARG A 48 2.47 -2.48 7.01
C ARG A 48 1.90 -3.53 7.95
N PHE A 49 1.09 -4.46 7.45
CA PHE A 49 0.34 -5.38 8.28
C PHE A 49 0.98 -6.76 8.45
N THR A 50 1.82 -7.19 7.54
CA THR A 50 2.43 -8.53 7.57
C THR A 50 3.90 -8.53 7.95
N CYS A 51 4.63 -7.42 7.77
CA CYS A 51 6.04 -7.33 8.13
C CYS A 51 6.25 -7.50 9.64
N ARG A 52 7.07 -8.47 10.02
CA ARG A 52 7.42 -8.78 11.41
C ARG A 52 8.57 -7.95 11.96
N ARG A 53 9.10 -7.00 11.18
CA ARG A 53 10.18 -6.09 11.60
C ARG A 53 11.39 -6.84 12.13
N CYS A 54 11.75 -7.97 11.50
CA CYS A 54 12.86 -8.81 11.93
C CYS A 54 14.12 -7.99 12.17
N GLU A 55 14.83 -8.26 13.25
CA GLU A 55 16.06 -7.53 13.61
C GLU A 55 17.10 -7.65 12.50
N GLU A 56 17.41 -8.87 12.08
CA GLU A 56 18.39 -9.17 11.03
C GLU A 56 17.89 -8.95 9.60
N ALA A 57 16.57 -8.80 9.43
CA ALA A 57 15.91 -8.56 8.13
C ALA A 57 16.48 -9.40 6.96
N PRO A 58 16.33 -10.74 6.95
CA PRO A 58 16.93 -11.60 5.93
C PRO A 58 16.49 -11.26 4.51
N CYS A 59 15.32 -10.64 4.34
CA CYS A 59 14.85 -10.16 3.05
C CYS A 59 15.70 -9.02 2.48
N ILE A 60 16.27 -8.17 3.33
CA ILE A 60 17.24 -7.14 2.93
C ILE A 60 18.55 -7.81 2.57
N ALA A 61 19.07 -8.65 3.46
CA ALA A 61 20.37 -9.30 3.27
C ALA A 61 20.45 -10.14 1.99
N VAL A 62 19.33 -10.73 1.53
CA VAL A 62 19.30 -11.55 0.32
C VAL A 62 19.12 -10.74 -0.96
N CYS A 63 18.87 -9.43 -0.87
CA CYS A 63 18.59 -8.61 -2.03
C CYS A 63 19.88 -8.25 -2.80
N PRO A 64 20.10 -8.77 -4.02
CA PRO A 64 21.34 -8.51 -4.75
C PRO A 64 21.44 -7.08 -5.31
N ALA A 65 20.33 -6.33 -5.26
CA ALA A 65 20.24 -4.99 -5.82
C ALA A 65 20.03 -3.91 -4.74
N ASP A 66 20.15 -4.26 -3.46
CA ASP A 66 19.93 -3.37 -2.30
C ASP A 66 18.61 -2.56 -2.42
N ALA A 67 17.59 -3.21 -2.99
CA ALA A 67 16.31 -2.58 -3.26
C ALA A 67 15.36 -2.58 -2.06
N LEU A 68 15.77 -3.09 -0.91
CA LEU A 68 14.97 -3.18 0.30
C LEU A 68 15.67 -2.48 1.47
N GLU A 69 14.92 -1.70 2.21
CA GLU A 69 15.39 -1.05 3.42
C GLU A 69 14.32 -1.11 4.53
N LYS A 70 14.68 -0.74 5.75
CA LYS A 70 13.72 -0.51 6.84
C LYS A 70 13.34 0.97 6.86
N ASP A 71 12.05 1.24 6.97
CA ASP A 71 11.56 2.58 7.30
C ASP A 71 11.80 2.92 8.79
N LYS A 72 11.41 4.14 9.20
CA LYS A 72 11.51 4.59 10.59
C LYS A 72 10.75 3.73 11.60
N ASP A 73 9.75 3.00 11.15
CA ASP A 73 8.94 2.08 11.96
C ASP A 73 9.51 0.64 11.94
N GLY A 74 10.63 0.42 11.26
CA GLY A 74 11.26 -0.88 11.07
C GLY A 74 10.56 -1.79 10.06
N ILE A 75 9.61 -1.27 9.31
CA ILE A 75 8.87 -1.98 8.26
C ILE A 75 9.71 -1.94 6.98
N ILE A 76 9.65 -3.03 6.23
CA ILE A 76 10.36 -3.09 4.95
C ILE A 76 9.73 -2.13 3.95
N ASP A 77 10.58 -1.36 3.30
CA ASP A 77 10.27 -0.53 2.15
C ASP A 77 11.05 -1.00 0.93
N ARG A 78 10.49 -0.83 -0.27
CA ARG A 78 11.08 -1.30 -1.52
C ARG A 78 11.26 -0.18 -2.53
N HIS A 79 12.48 -0.02 -2.97
CA HIS A 79 12.84 0.85 -4.10
C HIS A 79 12.59 0.09 -5.40
N THR A 80 11.45 0.33 -6.03
CA THR A 80 11.02 -0.41 -7.22
C THR A 80 11.90 -0.20 -8.45
N ASN A 81 12.58 0.95 -8.56
CA ASN A 81 13.53 1.24 -9.62
C ASN A 81 14.87 0.52 -9.47
N LEU A 82 15.23 0.10 -8.25
CA LEU A 82 16.41 -0.73 -7.99
C LEU A 82 16.06 -2.23 -8.11
N CYS A 83 14.80 -2.58 -7.93
CA CYS A 83 14.35 -3.97 -7.88
C CYS A 83 14.48 -4.65 -9.24
N VAL A 84 15.35 -5.66 -9.33
CA VAL A 84 15.56 -6.50 -10.53
C VAL A 84 14.58 -7.66 -10.64
N SER A 85 13.57 -7.72 -9.75
CA SER A 85 12.51 -8.76 -9.74
C SER A 85 13.03 -10.20 -9.62
N CYS A 86 14.15 -10.43 -8.94
CA CYS A 86 14.77 -11.75 -8.75
C CYS A 86 13.96 -12.65 -7.80
N LYS A 87 13.03 -12.09 -6.98
CA LYS A 87 12.16 -12.77 -6.03
C LYS A 87 12.87 -13.51 -4.87
N SER A 88 14.14 -13.27 -4.65
CA SER A 88 14.89 -13.86 -3.52
C SER A 88 14.26 -13.49 -2.17
N CYS A 89 13.80 -12.24 -2.03
CA CYS A 89 13.09 -11.77 -0.84
C CYS A 89 11.77 -12.52 -0.58
N VAL A 90 11.10 -12.97 -1.64
CA VAL A 90 9.86 -13.76 -1.55
C VAL A 90 10.15 -15.13 -0.94
N SER A 91 11.21 -15.79 -1.41
CA SER A 91 11.59 -17.14 -0.96
C SER A 91 12.07 -17.16 0.49
N ILE A 92 12.72 -16.08 0.95
CA ILE A 92 13.31 -16.03 2.29
C ILE A 92 12.33 -15.56 3.37
N CYS A 93 11.25 -14.85 3.02
CA CYS A 93 10.31 -14.32 3.99
C CYS A 93 9.26 -15.38 4.39
N PRO A 94 9.34 -15.95 5.62
CA PRO A 94 8.40 -16.99 6.03
C PRO A 94 7.00 -16.46 6.35
N PHE A 95 6.85 -15.14 6.43
CA PHE A 95 5.59 -14.48 6.80
C PHE A 95 4.74 -14.05 5.61
N GLY A 96 5.22 -14.29 4.40
CA GLY A 96 4.49 -13.94 3.18
C GLY A 96 4.44 -12.44 2.87
N THR A 97 5.21 -11.60 3.56
CA THR A 97 5.20 -10.14 3.34
C THR A 97 5.51 -9.78 1.88
N MET A 98 6.39 -10.54 1.22
CA MET A 98 6.79 -10.30 -0.18
C MET A 98 5.93 -11.06 -1.20
N MET A 99 4.86 -11.73 -0.76
CA MET A 99 3.99 -12.57 -1.63
C MET A 99 3.25 -11.78 -2.70
N THR A 100 3.11 -10.46 -2.55
CA THR A 100 2.53 -9.59 -3.59
C THR A 100 3.24 -9.73 -4.94
N ASP A 101 4.50 -10.13 -4.95
CA ASP A 101 5.28 -10.32 -6.18
C ASP A 101 4.87 -11.56 -6.98
N PHE A 102 4.11 -12.48 -6.40
CA PHE A 102 3.56 -13.62 -7.13
C PHE A 102 2.35 -13.24 -7.99
N PHE A 103 1.66 -12.16 -7.64
CA PHE A 103 0.52 -11.71 -8.41
C PHE A 103 0.99 -10.86 -9.59
N LYS A 104 0.58 -11.25 -10.79
CA LYS A 104 0.78 -10.43 -11.98
C LYS A 104 -0.09 -9.18 -11.83
N HIS A 105 0.53 -8.07 -11.50
CA HIS A 105 -0.13 -6.79 -11.64
C HIS A 105 -0.10 -6.41 -13.12
N HIS A 106 -1.27 -6.34 -13.73
CA HIS A 106 -1.38 -5.65 -15.01
C HIS A 106 -1.03 -4.17 -14.72
N ARG A 107 0.17 -3.79 -15.10
CA ARG A 107 0.56 -2.38 -15.11
C ARG A 107 -0.19 -1.72 -16.25
N ASN A 108 -1.47 -1.46 -16.04
CA ASN A 108 -2.21 -0.61 -16.94
C ASN A 108 -1.72 0.81 -16.67
N ARG A 109 -0.84 1.31 -17.51
CA ARG A 109 -0.24 2.66 -17.37
C ARG A 109 -1.31 3.75 -17.34
N ASP A 110 -2.49 3.46 -17.87
CA ASP A 110 -3.61 4.38 -17.94
C ASP A 110 -4.36 4.56 -16.61
N LEU A 111 -4.01 3.74 -15.58
CA LEU A 111 -4.59 3.80 -14.24
C LEU A 111 -3.61 4.27 -13.17
N LEU A 112 -2.59 5.02 -13.55
CA LEU A 112 -1.67 5.63 -12.61
C LEU A 112 -2.27 6.91 -12.06
N TYR A 113 -2.39 7.00 -10.73
CA TYR A 113 -2.84 8.19 -10.03
C TYR A 113 -1.72 8.72 -9.14
N ASP A 114 -1.37 9.99 -9.31
CA ASP A 114 -0.54 10.69 -8.34
C ASP A 114 -1.42 11.22 -7.21
N LEU A 115 -1.45 10.50 -6.09
CA LEU A 115 -2.25 10.89 -4.92
C LEU A 115 -1.70 12.13 -4.18
N LYS A 116 -0.67 12.78 -4.72
CA LYS A 116 -0.22 14.12 -4.28
C LYS A 116 -0.86 15.23 -5.12
N ASP A 117 -1.32 14.93 -6.32
CA ASP A 117 -2.03 15.87 -7.19
C ASP A 117 -3.55 15.79 -6.93
N GLU A 118 -4.15 16.91 -6.61
CA GLU A 118 -5.59 17.02 -6.31
C GLU A 118 -6.47 16.50 -7.46
N LYS A 119 -6.10 16.78 -8.71
CA LYS A 119 -6.85 16.33 -9.89
C LYS A 119 -6.82 14.80 -10.05
N ASP A 120 -5.70 14.18 -9.74
CA ASP A 120 -5.57 12.73 -9.79
C ASP A 120 -6.26 12.06 -8.60
N VAL A 121 -6.26 12.70 -7.44
CA VAL A 121 -7.06 12.27 -6.28
C VAL A 121 -8.55 12.27 -6.62
N GLU A 122 -9.07 13.33 -7.24
CA GLU A 122 -10.48 13.37 -7.67
C GLU A 122 -10.81 12.26 -8.67
N LYS A 123 -9.94 12.01 -9.66
CA LYS A 123 -10.10 10.92 -10.63
C LYS A 123 -10.11 9.56 -9.93
N PHE A 124 -9.20 9.37 -8.97
CA PHE A 124 -9.11 8.14 -8.20
C PHE A 124 -10.38 7.89 -7.39
N ILE A 125 -10.89 8.91 -6.69
CA ILE A 125 -12.13 8.82 -5.92
C ILE A 125 -13.31 8.47 -6.86
N LYS A 126 -13.41 9.10 -8.02
CA LYS A 126 -14.46 8.82 -9.03
C LYS A 126 -14.36 7.41 -9.61
N ALA A 127 -13.16 6.86 -9.71
CA ALA A 127 -12.94 5.51 -10.21
C ALA A 127 -13.20 4.41 -9.16
N CYS A 128 -13.29 4.77 -7.88
CA CYS A 128 -13.59 3.86 -6.80
C CYS A 128 -15.09 3.69 -6.57
N PRO A 129 -15.54 2.58 -5.98
CA PRO A 129 -16.93 2.43 -5.55
C PRO A 129 -17.31 3.55 -4.57
N GLU A 130 -18.56 4.00 -4.66
CA GLU A 130 -19.06 5.14 -3.91
C GLU A 130 -18.80 5.04 -2.40
N GLY A 131 -18.23 6.07 -1.82
CA GLY A 131 -17.95 6.19 -0.39
C GLY A 131 -16.85 5.27 0.14
N VAL A 132 -16.15 4.53 -0.73
CA VAL A 132 -15.00 3.69 -0.36
C VAL A 132 -13.76 4.54 -0.13
N VAL A 133 -13.55 5.56 -0.93
CA VAL A 133 -12.42 6.49 -0.81
C VAL A 133 -12.93 7.89 -0.54
N THR A 134 -12.40 8.53 0.48
CA THR A 134 -12.77 9.90 0.88
C THR A 134 -11.55 10.71 1.27
N VAL A 135 -11.58 11.99 1.01
CA VAL A 135 -10.60 12.94 1.57
C VAL A 135 -11.06 13.34 2.97
N THR A 136 -10.14 13.38 3.92
CA THR A 136 -10.46 13.62 5.33
C THR A 136 -9.28 14.21 6.08
N ASP A 137 -9.57 14.93 7.14
CA ASP A 137 -8.59 15.44 8.11
C ASP A 137 -8.42 14.53 9.32
N ILE A 138 -8.99 13.30 9.27
CA ILE A 138 -8.93 12.36 10.38
C ILE A 138 -7.49 11.87 10.55
N GLU A 139 -7.05 11.79 11.80
CA GLU A 139 -5.78 11.17 12.16
C GLU A 139 -5.91 9.67 12.34
N GLU A 140 -4.76 8.99 12.38
CA GLU A 140 -4.68 7.56 12.70
C GLU A 140 -5.38 7.29 14.04
N SER A 141 -6.32 6.35 14.05
CA SER A 141 -7.08 5.96 15.26
C SER A 141 -7.24 4.44 15.29
N PRO A 142 -6.36 3.73 16.00
CA PRO A 142 -6.47 2.27 16.14
C PRO A 142 -7.81 1.81 16.73
N GLU A 143 -8.41 2.61 17.61
CA GLU A 143 -9.72 2.33 18.22
C GLU A 143 -10.84 2.30 17.17
N ARG A 144 -10.72 3.11 16.12
CA ARG A 144 -11.65 3.15 14.98
C ARG A 144 -11.21 2.25 13.83
N ASN A 145 -10.15 1.44 14.04
CA ASN A 145 -9.51 0.60 13.03
C ASN A 145 -8.98 1.40 11.81
N ILE A 146 -8.54 2.64 12.05
CA ILE A 146 -7.94 3.51 11.06
C ILE A 146 -6.43 3.49 11.26
N HIS A 147 -5.71 3.05 10.24
CA HIS A 147 -4.27 2.89 10.25
C HIS A 147 -3.63 3.71 9.14
N ARG A 148 -2.49 4.31 9.43
CA ARG A 148 -1.72 5.08 8.45
C ARG A 148 -0.86 4.13 7.60
N LEU A 149 -0.97 4.22 6.29
CA LEU A 149 -0.11 3.50 5.35
C LEU A 149 1.11 4.32 4.95
N ASN A 150 0.92 5.62 4.69
CA ASN A 150 1.96 6.60 4.41
C ASN A 150 1.51 8.00 4.84
N GLU A 151 2.27 9.03 4.46
CA GLU A 151 2.00 10.42 4.87
C GLU A 151 0.60 10.93 4.48
N LYS A 152 0.02 10.42 3.38
CA LYS A 152 -1.26 10.91 2.84
C LYS A 152 -2.39 9.88 2.87
N VAL A 153 -2.08 8.60 3.14
CA VAL A 153 -3.07 7.53 3.00
C VAL A 153 -3.34 6.84 4.31
N LEU A 154 -4.61 6.79 4.64
CA LEU A 154 -5.17 6.04 5.74
C LEU A 154 -6.00 4.87 5.19
N ILE A 155 -6.02 3.77 5.91
CA ILE A 155 -6.88 2.62 5.63
C ILE A 155 -7.75 2.29 6.84
N ARG A 156 -9.02 1.97 6.61
CA ARG A 156 -9.92 1.45 7.63
C ARG A 156 -10.20 -0.01 7.38
N ASP A 157 -9.80 -0.87 8.33
CA ASP A 157 -10.01 -2.31 8.23
C ASP A 157 -10.14 -2.97 9.60
N TYR A 158 -11.10 -3.88 9.79
CA TYR A 158 -11.31 -4.63 11.04
C TYR A 158 -10.39 -5.84 11.20
N LEU A 159 -9.74 -6.31 10.13
CA LEU A 159 -8.93 -7.53 10.18
C LEU A 159 -7.64 -7.38 11.01
N TYR A 160 -7.25 -6.17 11.30
CA TYR A 160 -5.97 -5.86 11.91
C TYR A 160 -6.16 -5.20 13.28
N LYS A 161 -6.75 -5.94 14.23
CA LYS A 161 -6.64 -5.54 15.62
C LYS A 161 -5.19 -5.74 16.04
N LYS A 162 -4.51 -4.66 16.43
CA LYS A 162 -3.28 -4.79 17.22
C LYS A 162 -3.69 -5.47 18.53
N ASN A 163 -3.28 -6.73 18.74
CA ASN A 163 -3.24 -7.34 20.07
C ASN A 163 -2.15 -6.66 20.88
#